data_cac7d0b958172c668dd726b63a21cf5c
#
_entry.id   cac7d0b958172c668dd726b63a21cf5c
#
_cell.length_a   1.000
_cell.length_b   1.000
_cell.length_c   1.000
_cell.angle_alpha   90.00
_cell.angle_beta   90.00
_cell.angle_gamma   90.00
#
_symmetry.space_group_name_H-M   'P 1'
#
loop_
_entity.id
_entity.type
_entity.pdbx_description
1 polymer ?
#
loop_
_entity_poly.entity_id
_entity_poly.type
_entity_poly.pdbx_seq_one_letter_code
_entity_poly.pdbx_strand_id
1 'polypeptide(L)'
;EPTPEPTPEPTSEPTPEPTPEPQFEKGAKVGDGDGEYQVVRNWPLYPEGKSLGSLHGDMAADSKGKVYIATAGNIQVIGADGVYEKDFKTTDGKVFQGVHGMKIRMVNGVEALIAAMPGKKRVFAVKLDGTVLWQIVGHPNVDGMYGHIKEYNPTDLDVAPDGKIYIVDGYGKSFVHVYDKDRNYLNSFGGKGKENGKFNTCHNILVD
;
A
#
# COMPACT_ATOMS: atom_id res chain seq x y z
N GLU A 1 -25.56 34.30 57.97
CA GLU A 1 -25.41 33.52 56.73
C GLU A 1 -24.03 32.86 56.74
N PRO A 2 -23.88 31.56 56.48
CA PRO A 2 -22.58 30.89 56.45
C PRO A 2 -21.84 31.25 55.17
N THR A 3 -20.54 31.59 55.32
CA THR A 3 -19.60 31.86 54.23
C THR A 3 -19.41 30.55 53.41
N PRO A 4 -19.46 30.60 52.04
CA PRO A 4 -19.25 29.43 51.25
C PRO A 4 -17.80 28.95 51.32
N GLU A 5 -17.63 27.62 51.45
CA GLU A 5 -16.34 26.94 51.46
C GLU A 5 -15.66 27.10 50.09
N PRO A 6 -14.32 27.34 50.05
CA PRO A 6 -13.62 27.49 48.77
C PRO A 6 -13.62 26.19 47.97
N THR A 7 -13.99 26.28 46.69
CA THR A 7 -13.90 25.18 45.71
C THR A 7 -12.44 24.76 45.56
N PRO A 8 -12.08 23.47 45.62
CA PRO A 8 -10.72 23.02 45.40
C PRO A 8 -10.28 23.32 43.96
N GLU A 9 -9.06 23.86 43.81
CA GLU A 9 -8.43 24.07 42.53
C GLU A 9 -8.21 22.74 41.81
N PRO A 10 -8.40 22.70 40.48
CA PRO A 10 -8.15 21.46 39.70
C PRO A 10 -6.64 21.14 39.76
N THR A 11 -6.34 19.97 40.28
CA THR A 11 -4.99 19.39 40.23
C THR A 11 -4.60 19.13 38.78
N SER A 12 -3.56 19.79 38.28
CA SER A 12 -3.03 19.52 36.94
C SER A 12 -2.49 18.09 36.91
N GLU A 13 -3.02 17.27 36.00
CA GLU A 13 -2.44 15.96 35.71
C GLU A 13 -0.97 16.12 35.24
N PRO A 14 -0.07 15.25 35.69
CA PRO A 14 1.33 15.31 35.25
C PRO A 14 1.39 15.09 33.74
N THR A 15 2.06 16.02 33.03
CA THR A 15 2.36 15.87 31.60
C THR A 15 3.17 14.58 31.42
N PRO A 16 2.73 13.65 30.53
CA PRO A 16 3.47 12.42 30.31
C PRO A 16 4.89 12.75 29.82
N GLU A 17 5.89 12.08 30.39
CA GLU A 17 7.27 12.18 29.90
C GLU A 17 7.33 11.82 28.42
N PRO A 18 8.12 12.57 27.60
CA PRO A 18 8.27 12.25 26.20
C PRO A 18 8.87 10.84 26.05
N THR A 19 8.18 9.99 25.28
CA THR A 19 8.69 8.67 24.93
C THR A 19 10.04 8.84 24.21
N PRO A 20 11.12 8.16 24.64
CA PRO A 20 12.41 8.29 23.99
C PRO A 20 12.30 7.90 22.50
N GLU A 21 12.88 8.74 21.62
CA GLU A 21 12.93 8.45 20.19
C GLU A 21 13.66 7.14 19.94
N PRO A 22 13.17 6.30 18.98
CA PRO A 22 13.82 5.06 18.63
C PRO A 22 15.25 5.32 18.14
N GLN A 23 16.22 4.60 18.69
CA GLN A 23 17.61 4.74 18.29
C GLN A 23 17.97 3.71 17.22
N PHE A 24 18.15 4.18 15.98
CA PHE A 24 18.62 3.35 14.90
C PHE A 24 20.14 3.33 14.81
N GLU A 25 20.69 2.17 14.52
CA GLU A 25 22.10 2.01 14.26
C GLU A 25 22.46 2.61 12.88
N LYS A 26 23.39 3.55 12.83
CA LYS A 26 23.88 4.14 11.60
C LYS A 26 24.89 3.19 10.92
N GLY A 27 24.58 2.79 9.69
CA GLY A 27 25.46 1.98 8.84
C GLY A 27 26.42 2.83 8.01
N ALA A 28 26.82 2.29 6.87
CA ALA A 28 27.70 2.98 5.92
C ALA A 28 26.97 4.15 5.25
N LYS A 29 27.70 5.17 4.85
CA LYS A 29 27.25 6.15 3.88
C LYS A 29 27.39 5.57 2.48
N VAL A 30 26.41 5.83 1.60
CA VAL A 30 26.37 5.40 0.22
C VAL A 30 25.95 6.55 -0.69
N GLY A 31 26.44 6.56 -1.93
CA GLY A 31 26.21 7.66 -2.87
C GLY A 31 27.27 8.76 -2.73
N ASP A 32 27.09 9.85 -3.46
CA ASP A 32 27.97 11.02 -3.50
C ASP A 32 27.17 12.31 -3.78
N GLY A 33 27.75 13.45 -3.46
CA GLY A 33 27.14 14.76 -3.67
C GLY A 33 25.76 14.88 -3.05
N ASP A 34 24.78 15.39 -3.80
CA ASP A 34 23.40 15.54 -3.36
C ASP A 34 22.65 14.21 -3.23
N GLY A 35 23.25 13.11 -3.70
CA GLY A 35 22.75 11.74 -3.60
C GLY A 35 23.38 10.92 -2.48
N GLU A 36 24.01 11.56 -1.46
CA GLU A 36 24.54 10.84 -0.32
C GLU A 36 23.42 10.40 0.65
N TYR A 37 23.41 9.12 0.99
CA TYR A 37 22.45 8.51 1.91
C TYR A 37 23.17 7.83 3.07
N GLN A 38 22.54 7.86 4.23
CA GLN A 38 22.99 7.10 5.38
C GLN A 38 22.19 5.80 5.48
N VAL A 39 22.87 4.66 5.42
CA VAL A 39 22.21 3.37 5.71
C VAL A 39 21.75 3.35 7.16
N VAL A 40 20.49 3.03 7.38
CA VAL A 40 19.90 2.81 8.69
C VAL A 40 19.79 1.30 8.90
N ARG A 41 20.54 0.79 9.89
CA ARG A 41 20.46 -0.61 10.31
C ARG A 41 19.32 -0.79 11.30
N ASN A 42 18.86 -2.04 11.43
CA ASN A 42 17.77 -2.42 12.35
C ASN A 42 16.44 -1.73 12.06
N TRP A 43 16.26 -1.19 10.84
CA TRP A 43 14.97 -0.67 10.40
C TRP A 43 14.20 -1.75 9.63
N PRO A 44 12.89 -1.95 9.90
CA PRO A 44 12.13 -1.34 11.00
C PRO A 44 12.36 -2.06 12.34
N LEU A 45 12.07 -1.35 13.45
CA LEU A 45 12.14 -1.94 14.78
C LEU A 45 10.88 -2.75 15.09
N TYR A 46 11.06 -3.98 15.53
CA TYR A 46 9.97 -4.89 15.89
C TYR A 46 9.97 -5.18 17.38
N PRO A 47 8.78 -5.41 17.99
CA PRO A 47 8.70 -5.98 19.32
C PRO A 47 9.21 -7.43 19.31
N GLU A 48 9.55 -7.94 20.48
CA GLU A 48 10.03 -9.32 20.66
C GLU A 48 9.06 -10.35 20.00
N GLY A 49 9.61 -11.30 19.29
CA GLY A 49 8.86 -12.35 18.60
C GLY A 49 8.17 -11.92 17.29
N LYS A 50 8.32 -10.66 16.88
CA LYS A 50 7.82 -10.15 15.61
C LYS A 50 8.97 -9.90 14.65
N SER A 51 8.74 -10.04 13.37
CA SER A 51 9.74 -9.78 12.33
C SER A 51 9.08 -9.36 11.02
N LEU A 52 9.87 -8.85 10.09
CA LEU A 52 9.42 -8.48 8.75
C LEU A 52 8.87 -9.70 7.98
N GLY A 53 9.48 -10.86 8.16
CA GLY A 53 9.10 -12.06 7.43
C GLY A 53 9.60 -12.04 5.98
N SER A 54 8.95 -12.88 5.13
CA SER A 54 9.30 -12.98 3.71
C SER A 54 8.66 -11.84 2.92
N LEU A 55 9.47 -11.13 2.15
CA LEU A 55 9.04 -10.05 1.25
C LEU A 55 8.78 -10.60 -0.14
N HIS A 56 7.68 -10.18 -0.77
CA HIS A 56 7.36 -10.47 -2.17
C HIS A 56 6.53 -9.38 -2.83
N GLY A 57 6.13 -8.37 -2.10
CA GLY A 57 5.35 -7.25 -2.60
C GLY A 57 6.07 -5.90 -2.45
N ASP A 58 5.37 -4.87 -2.81
CA ASP A 58 5.84 -3.49 -2.74
C ASP A 58 5.77 -2.91 -1.33
N MET A 59 6.31 -1.70 -1.20
CA MET A 59 6.06 -0.80 -0.06
C MET A 59 5.58 0.56 -0.56
N ALA A 60 4.79 1.21 0.29
CA ALA A 60 4.28 2.55 0.04
C ALA A 60 4.30 3.38 1.32
N ALA A 61 4.50 4.69 1.20
CA ALA A 61 4.42 5.61 2.33
C ALA A 61 3.19 6.50 2.21
N ASP A 62 2.55 6.80 3.36
CA ASP A 62 1.46 7.76 3.42
C ASP A 62 1.97 9.20 3.66
N SER A 63 1.07 10.18 3.58
CA SER A 63 1.41 11.60 3.79
C SER A 63 1.90 11.93 5.20
N LYS A 64 1.77 11.00 6.15
CA LYS A 64 2.24 11.13 7.54
C LYS A 64 3.58 10.41 7.76
N GLY A 65 4.18 9.86 6.71
CA GLY A 65 5.47 9.15 6.78
C GLY A 65 5.37 7.70 7.28
N LYS A 66 4.17 7.15 7.49
CA LYS A 66 4.02 5.72 7.79
C LYS A 66 4.30 4.89 6.56
N VAL A 67 5.00 3.78 6.73
CA VAL A 67 5.36 2.86 5.65
C VAL A 67 4.53 1.58 5.75
N TYR A 68 3.92 1.22 4.64
CA TYR A 68 3.16 -0.02 4.48
C TYR A 68 4.00 -1.00 3.69
N ILE A 69 4.24 -2.19 4.22
CA ILE A 69 5.12 -3.20 3.62
C ILE A 69 4.31 -4.47 3.35
N ALA A 70 4.20 -4.84 2.08
CA ALA A 70 3.55 -6.08 1.68
C ALA A 70 4.49 -7.27 1.90
N THR A 71 4.11 -8.16 2.81
CA THR A 71 4.79 -9.43 3.07
C THR A 71 4.00 -10.59 2.48
N ALA A 72 4.56 -11.80 2.50
CA ALA A 72 3.84 -12.99 2.04
C ALA A 72 2.55 -13.25 2.83
N GLY A 73 2.50 -12.88 4.11
CA GLY A 73 1.39 -13.18 5.01
C GLY A 73 0.40 -12.04 5.23
N ASN A 74 0.82 -10.79 5.07
CA ASN A 74 0.03 -9.60 5.41
C ASN A 74 0.63 -8.32 4.82
N ILE A 75 0.04 -7.18 5.18
CA ILE A 75 0.67 -5.86 5.04
C ILE A 75 1.01 -5.39 6.45
N GLN A 76 2.25 -5.01 6.69
CA GLN A 76 2.70 -4.45 7.96
C GLN A 76 2.75 -2.92 7.89
N VAL A 77 2.37 -2.26 8.97
CA VAL A 77 2.43 -0.80 9.11
C VAL A 77 3.57 -0.45 10.05
N ILE A 78 4.48 0.35 9.54
CA ILE A 78 5.61 0.91 10.28
C ILE A 78 5.33 2.40 10.50
N GLY A 79 5.42 2.86 11.73
CA GLY A 79 5.27 4.28 12.06
C GLY A 79 6.32 5.15 11.39
N ALA A 80 6.06 6.45 11.33
CA ALA A 80 7.03 7.43 10.82
C ALA A 80 8.35 7.44 11.65
N ASP A 81 8.28 6.98 12.88
CA ASP A 81 9.41 6.75 13.78
C ASP A 81 10.19 5.46 13.47
N GLY A 82 9.77 4.68 12.49
CA GLY A 82 10.41 3.41 12.08
C GLY A 82 10.05 2.22 12.94
N VAL A 83 9.08 2.33 13.85
CA VAL A 83 8.65 1.24 14.73
C VAL A 83 7.44 0.53 14.14
N TYR A 84 7.41 -0.81 14.22
CA TYR A 84 6.25 -1.59 13.84
C TYR A 84 5.04 -1.21 14.69
N GLU A 85 3.93 -0.83 14.04
CA GLU A 85 2.69 -0.49 14.71
C GLU A 85 1.71 -1.68 14.74
N LYS A 86 1.44 -2.26 13.56
CA LYS A 86 0.39 -3.30 13.42
C LYS A 86 0.45 -4.02 12.09
N ASP A 87 -0.27 -5.13 12.01
CA ASP A 87 -0.70 -5.71 10.74
C ASP A 87 -1.92 -4.95 10.22
N PHE A 88 -1.85 -4.51 8.97
CA PHE A 88 -2.96 -3.81 8.32
C PHE A 88 -4.11 -4.78 8.04
N LYS A 89 -5.32 -4.41 8.44
CA LYS A 89 -6.53 -5.22 8.26
C LYS A 89 -7.69 -4.36 7.78
N THR A 90 -8.65 -4.99 7.12
CA THR A 90 -9.94 -4.37 6.86
C THR A 90 -10.70 -4.15 8.16
N THR A 91 -11.73 -3.29 8.13
CA THR A 91 -12.60 -3.02 9.30
C THR A 91 -13.31 -4.28 9.81
N ASP A 92 -13.53 -5.30 8.97
CA ASP A 92 -14.06 -6.61 9.35
C ASP A 92 -12.96 -7.63 9.74
N GLY A 93 -11.72 -7.15 9.95
CA GLY A 93 -10.61 -7.95 10.47
C GLY A 93 -9.87 -8.83 9.47
N LYS A 94 -10.19 -8.76 8.16
CA LYS A 94 -9.51 -9.56 7.15
C LYS A 94 -8.12 -9.02 6.86
N VAL A 95 -7.16 -9.93 6.67
CA VAL A 95 -5.78 -9.63 6.28
C VAL A 95 -5.61 -9.70 4.76
N PHE A 96 -4.59 -8.99 4.25
CA PHE A 96 -4.22 -8.98 2.85
C PHE A 96 -3.00 -9.88 2.63
N GLN A 97 -3.22 -11.07 2.09
CA GLN A 97 -2.16 -12.04 1.78
C GLN A 97 -1.86 -12.07 0.28
N GLY A 98 -0.57 -12.11 -0.07
CA GLY A 98 -0.12 -12.22 -1.46
C GLY A 98 -0.39 -10.94 -2.27
N VAL A 99 -0.28 -9.78 -1.63
CA VAL A 99 -0.19 -8.48 -2.30
C VAL A 99 1.12 -8.44 -3.07
N HIS A 100 1.07 -7.99 -4.31
CA HIS A 100 2.22 -7.85 -5.20
C HIS A 100 2.54 -6.38 -5.42
N GLY A 101 1.88 -5.67 -6.34
CA GLY A 101 2.01 -4.24 -6.49
C GLY A 101 1.13 -3.47 -5.48
N MET A 102 1.65 -2.38 -4.92
CA MET A 102 0.96 -1.61 -3.89
C MET A 102 1.40 -0.14 -3.92
N LYS A 103 0.44 0.77 -3.82
CA LYS A 103 0.70 2.22 -3.73
C LYS A 103 -0.27 2.89 -2.77
N ILE A 104 0.07 4.10 -2.33
CA ILE A 104 -0.89 5.00 -1.70
C ILE A 104 -1.22 6.10 -2.69
N ARG A 105 -2.51 6.32 -2.90
CA ARG A 105 -3.06 7.31 -3.83
C ARG A 105 -4.27 8.02 -3.24
N MET A 106 -4.55 9.18 -3.77
CA MET A 106 -5.83 9.85 -3.52
C MET A 106 -6.93 9.15 -4.32
N VAL A 107 -7.88 8.54 -3.63
CA VAL A 107 -9.04 7.86 -4.22
C VAL A 107 -10.30 8.51 -3.65
N ASN A 108 -11.10 9.14 -4.51
CA ASN A 108 -12.31 9.86 -4.09
C ASN A 108 -12.04 10.88 -2.96
N GLY A 109 -10.93 11.59 -3.02
CA GLY A 109 -10.57 12.64 -2.07
C GLY A 109 -9.99 12.17 -0.73
N VAL A 110 -9.69 10.86 -0.58
CA VAL A 110 -9.04 10.32 0.61
C VAL A 110 -7.79 9.52 0.24
N GLU A 111 -6.78 9.55 1.11
CA GLU A 111 -5.64 8.64 0.96
C GLU A 111 -6.10 7.18 1.15
N ALA A 112 -5.74 6.37 0.18
CA ALA A 112 -6.07 4.96 0.16
C ALA A 112 -4.89 4.12 -0.33
N LEU A 113 -4.75 2.95 0.25
CA LEU A 113 -3.88 1.92 -0.23
C LEU A 113 -4.58 1.21 -1.38
N ILE A 114 -3.93 1.22 -2.57
CA ILE A 114 -4.35 0.46 -3.74
C ILE A 114 -3.37 -0.69 -3.94
N ALA A 115 -3.88 -1.89 -4.26
CA ALA A 115 -3.01 -3.05 -4.38
C ALA A 115 -3.56 -4.12 -5.33
N ALA A 116 -2.63 -4.89 -5.90
CA ALA A 116 -2.89 -6.04 -6.74
C ALA A 116 -2.60 -7.35 -6.00
N MET A 117 -3.48 -8.33 -6.16
CA MET A 117 -3.35 -9.68 -5.60
C MET A 117 -3.47 -10.72 -6.72
N PRO A 118 -2.35 -11.11 -7.37
CA PRO A 118 -2.37 -12.04 -8.50
C PRO A 118 -3.04 -13.37 -8.17
N GLY A 119 -2.69 -13.96 -7.03
CA GLY A 119 -3.26 -15.24 -6.57
C GLY A 119 -4.77 -15.19 -6.31
N LYS A 120 -5.34 -14.03 -6.06
CA LYS A 120 -6.78 -13.80 -5.86
C LYS A 120 -7.47 -13.18 -7.09
N LYS A 121 -6.73 -12.95 -8.17
CA LYS A 121 -7.26 -12.40 -9.44
C LYS A 121 -7.99 -11.06 -9.23
N ARG A 122 -7.51 -10.22 -8.35
CA ARG A 122 -8.16 -8.96 -8.00
C ARG A 122 -7.20 -7.82 -7.72
N VAL A 123 -7.74 -6.62 -7.87
CA VAL A 123 -7.16 -5.37 -7.37
C VAL A 123 -8.19 -4.68 -6.48
N PHE A 124 -7.73 -3.82 -5.58
CA PHE A 124 -8.62 -3.14 -4.64
C PHE A 124 -8.07 -1.79 -4.20
N ALA A 125 -8.95 -0.97 -3.64
CA ALA A 125 -8.58 0.21 -2.86
C ALA A 125 -9.22 0.12 -1.47
N VAL A 126 -8.46 0.49 -0.46
CA VAL A 126 -8.86 0.48 0.94
C VAL A 126 -8.32 1.73 1.63
N LYS A 127 -9.15 2.42 2.41
CA LYS A 127 -8.69 3.55 3.24
C LYS A 127 -7.65 3.08 4.26
N LEU A 128 -6.82 4.00 4.74
CA LEU A 128 -5.79 3.68 5.73
C LEU A 128 -6.36 3.27 7.10
N ASP A 129 -7.68 3.44 7.31
CA ASP A 129 -8.42 2.91 8.46
C ASP A 129 -8.93 1.46 8.27
N GLY A 130 -8.74 0.88 7.06
CA GLY A 130 -9.19 -0.46 6.72
C GLY A 130 -10.56 -0.54 6.03
N THR A 131 -11.24 0.59 5.80
CA THR A 131 -12.52 0.62 5.07
C THR A 131 -12.29 0.34 3.59
N VAL A 132 -12.86 -0.74 3.06
CA VAL A 132 -12.77 -1.07 1.63
C VAL A 132 -13.58 -0.05 0.81
N LEU A 133 -12.92 0.63 -0.12
CA LEU A 133 -13.56 1.56 -1.05
C LEU A 133 -14.15 0.83 -2.25
N TRP A 134 -13.35 -0.02 -2.87
CA TRP A 134 -13.77 -0.83 -4.02
C TRP A 134 -12.80 -2.00 -4.26
N GLN A 135 -13.26 -2.94 -5.09
CA GLN A 135 -12.45 -4.00 -5.67
C GLN A 135 -12.89 -4.31 -7.08
N ILE A 136 -11.95 -4.74 -7.92
CA ILE A 136 -12.20 -5.32 -9.24
C ILE A 136 -11.68 -6.75 -9.19
N VAL A 137 -12.58 -7.71 -9.44
CA VAL A 137 -12.28 -9.14 -9.39
C VAL A 137 -12.36 -9.71 -10.80
N GLY A 138 -11.32 -10.40 -11.22
CA GLY A 138 -11.23 -10.99 -12.55
C GLY A 138 -10.77 -10.02 -13.63
N HIS A 139 -10.64 -10.54 -14.83
CA HIS A 139 -10.30 -9.78 -16.03
C HIS A 139 -11.53 -9.04 -16.59
N PRO A 140 -11.35 -8.04 -17.46
CA PRO A 140 -12.47 -7.44 -18.18
C PRO A 140 -13.16 -8.50 -19.06
N ASN A 141 -14.48 -8.40 -19.15
CA ASN A 141 -15.28 -9.31 -20.00
C ASN A 141 -15.22 -8.83 -21.45
N VAL A 142 -14.13 -9.18 -22.14
CA VAL A 142 -13.91 -8.88 -23.56
C VAL A 142 -13.72 -10.19 -24.30
N ASP A 143 -14.54 -10.41 -25.31
CA ASP A 143 -14.53 -11.64 -26.11
C ASP A 143 -13.14 -11.93 -26.70
N GLY A 144 -12.69 -13.17 -26.53
CA GLY A 144 -11.40 -13.65 -27.04
C GLY A 144 -10.16 -13.14 -26.30
N MET A 145 -10.30 -12.22 -25.33
CA MET A 145 -9.15 -11.70 -24.59
C MET A 145 -8.61 -12.72 -23.58
N TYR A 146 -9.48 -13.36 -22.82
CA TYR A 146 -9.15 -14.42 -21.86
C TYR A 146 -10.05 -15.64 -22.08
N GLY A 147 -9.45 -16.81 -22.11
CA GLY A 147 -10.21 -18.07 -22.18
C GLY A 147 -10.64 -18.58 -20.80
N HIS A 148 -9.90 -18.20 -19.75
CA HIS A 148 -10.16 -18.62 -18.38
C HIS A 148 -9.58 -17.61 -17.37
N ILE A 149 -10.24 -17.46 -16.22
CA ILE A 149 -9.82 -16.57 -15.13
C ILE A 149 -8.36 -16.83 -14.65
N LYS A 150 -7.85 -18.04 -14.77
CA LYS A 150 -6.47 -18.39 -14.40
C LYS A 150 -5.42 -17.68 -15.26
N GLU A 151 -5.79 -17.24 -16.46
CA GLU A 151 -4.90 -16.51 -17.36
C GLU A 151 -4.69 -15.05 -16.94
N TYR A 152 -5.54 -14.52 -16.04
CA TYR A 152 -5.43 -13.18 -15.48
C TYR A 152 -4.66 -13.20 -14.17
N ASN A 153 -3.57 -12.42 -14.09
CA ASN A 153 -2.70 -12.32 -12.91
C ASN A 153 -2.18 -10.88 -12.76
N PRO A 154 -2.98 -9.99 -12.17
CA PRO A 154 -2.60 -8.58 -12.03
C PRO A 154 -1.39 -8.45 -11.12
N THR A 155 -0.34 -7.78 -11.62
CA THR A 155 0.90 -7.55 -10.86
C THR A 155 0.88 -6.20 -10.15
N ASP A 156 0.26 -5.18 -10.76
CA ASP A 156 0.25 -3.83 -10.22
C ASP A 156 -0.96 -3.04 -10.73
N LEU A 157 -1.21 -1.90 -10.12
CA LEU A 157 -2.18 -0.92 -10.59
C LEU A 157 -1.76 0.50 -10.20
N ASP A 158 -2.33 1.47 -10.89
CA ASP A 158 -2.27 2.87 -10.46
C ASP A 158 -3.59 3.59 -10.73
N VAL A 159 -3.80 4.69 -10.04
CA VAL A 159 -4.99 5.55 -10.18
C VAL A 159 -4.52 6.94 -10.59
N ALA A 160 -4.95 7.37 -11.77
CA ALA A 160 -4.65 8.66 -12.32
C ALA A 160 -5.37 9.80 -11.57
N PRO A 161 -4.91 11.05 -11.68
CA PRO A 161 -5.58 12.22 -11.07
C PRO A 161 -7.04 12.41 -11.51
N ASP A 162 -7.40 11.98 -12.73
CA ASP A 162 -8.78 12.00 -13.24
C ASP A 162 -9.64 10.82 -12.73
N GLY A 163 -9.06 9.96 -11.89
CA GLY A 163 -9.70 8.81 -11.28
C GLY A 163 -9.69 7.54 -12.13
N LYS A 164 -9.13 7.57 -13.35
CA LYS A 164 -8.96 6.33 -14.14
C LYS A 164 -8.04 5.35 -13.44
N ILE A 165 -8.40 4.08 -13.53
CA ILE A 165 -7.67 2.97 -12.92
C ILE A 165 -6.96 2.20 -14.04
N TYR A 166 -5.66 2.04 -13.89
CA TYR A 166 -4.81 1.27 -14.79
C TYR A 166 -4.33 0.02 -14.09
N ILE A 167 -4.63 -1.15 -14.64
CA ILE A 167 -4.30 -2.46 -14.06
C ILE A 167 -3.38 -3.20 -15.00
N VAL A 168 -2.22 -3.62 -14.48
CA VAL A 168 -1.23 -4.37 -15.23
C VAL A 168 -1.41 -5.87 -15.00
N ASP A 169 -1.74 -6.62 -16.06
CA ASP A 169 -1.82 -8.09 -16.04
C ASP A 169 -0.48 -8.74 -16.38
N GLY A 170 0.56 -8.43 -15.59
CA GLY A 170 1.95 -8.78 -15.93
C GLY A 170 2.27 -10.25 -15.89
N TYR A 171 1.68 -11.01 -14.98
CA TYR A 171 1.84 -12.47 -14.88
C TYR A 171 0.77 -13.25 -15.65
N GLY A 172 -0.13 -12.55 -16.35
CA GLY A 172 -1.10 -13.13 -17.25
C GLY A 172 -0.72 -12.91 -18.71
N LYS A 173 -1.54 -12.16 -19.43
CA LYS A 173 -1.36 -11.90 -20.88
C LYS A 173 -0.65 -10.58 -21.20
N SER A 174 -0.07 -9.92 -20.19
CA SER A 174 0.69 -8.66 -20.35
C SER A 174 -0.11 -7.51 -20.94
N PHE A 175 -1.40 -7.43 -20.64
CA PHE A 175 -2.22 -6.26 -20.94
C PHE A 175 -2.15 -5.22 -19.84
N VAL A 176 -2.39 -3.97 -20.22
CA VAL A 176 -2.80 -2.90 -19.30
C VAL A 176 -4.28 -2.65 -19.56
N HIS A 177 -5.10 -2.86 -18.54
CA HIS A 177 -6.53 -2.62 -18.57
C HIS A 177 -6.86 -1.26 -17.99
N VAL A 178 -7.71 -0.49 -18.66
CA VAL A 178 -8.12 0.84 -18.24
C VAL A 178 -9.59 0.83 -17.87
N TYR A 179 -9.88 1.32 -16.68
CA TYR A 179 -11.22 1.51 -16.14
C TYR A 179 -11.46 2.98 -15.82
N ASP A 180 -12.71 3.41 -15.85
CA ASP A 180 -13.08 4.73 -15.31
C ASP A 180 -13.11 4.73 -13.77
N LYS A 181 -13.36 5.91 -13.18
CA LYS A 181 -13.45 6.09 -11.72
C LYS A 181 -14.58 5.25 -11.06
N ASP A 182 -15.58 4.86 -11.85
CA ASP A 182 -16.73 4.07 -11.40
C ASP A 182 -16.53 2.56 -11.64
N ARG A 183 -15.32 2.18 -12.10
CA ARG A 183 -14.86 0.81 -12.40
C ARG A 183 -15.52 0.19 -13.62
N ASN A 184 -16.04 1.00 -14.53
CA ASN A 184 -16.45 0.51 -15.84
C ASN A 184 -15.21 0.34 -16.71
N TYR A 185 -15.11 -0.81 -17.36
CA TYR A 185 -14.02 -1.10 -18.29
C TYR A 185 -14.10 -0.15 -19.51
N LEU A 186 -12.98 0.45 -19.86
CA LEU A 186 -12.86 1.35 -21.01
C LEU A 186 -12.17 0.68 -22.20
N ASN A 187 -10.93 0.24 -21.99
CA ASN A 187 -10.11 -0.40 -23.01
C ASN A 187 -8.93 -1.17 -22.42
N SER A 188 -8.20 -1.84 -23.29
CA SER A 188 -6.90 -2.43 -22.96
C SER A 188 -5.90 -2.17 -24.07
N PHE A 189 -4.63 -2.09 -23.69
CA PHE A 189 -3.52 -2.02 -24.63
C PHE A 189 -2.38 -2.95 -24.20
N GLY A 190 -1.35 -3.09 -25.06
CA GLY A 190 -0.27 -4.01 -24.80
C GLY A 190 -0.60 -5.44 -25.27
N GLY A 191 -0.55 -6.38 -24.34
CA GLY A 191 -0.58 -7.80 -24.61
C GLY A 191 0.84 -8.36 -24.87
N LYS A 192 1.00 -9.67 -24.72
CA LYS A 192 2.30 -10.34 -24.79
C LYS A 192 2.88 -10.29 -26.21
N GLY A 193 4.13 -9.81 -26.33
CA GLY A 193 4.86 -9.72 -27.60
C GLY A 193 6.16 -8.98 -27.46
N LYS A 194 6.86 -8.84 -28.59
CA LYS A 194 8.13 -8.09 -28.70
C LYS A 194 8.01 -6.87 -29.63
N GLU A 195 6.89 -6.77 -30.34
CA GLU A 195 6.60 -5.70 -31.27
C GLU A 195 6.31 -4.39 -30.51
N ASN A 196 6.38 -3.27 -31.22
CA ASN A 196 6.01 -1.97 -30.65
C ASN A 196 4.60 -2.00 -30.10
N GLY A 197 4.43 -1.50 -28.87
CA GLY A 197 3.15 -1.47 -28.16
C GLY A 197 2.77 -2.80 -27.47
N LYS A 198 3.67 -3.81 -27.50
CA LYS A 198 3.52 -5.07 -26.77
C LYS A 198 4.47 -5.10 -25.57
N PHE A 199 4.16 -5.98 -24.61
CA PHE A 199 4.94 -6.16 -23.40
C PHE A 199 5.38 -7.62 -23.23
N ASN A 200 6.50 -7.79 -22.55
CA ASN A 200 6.93 -9.09 -22.07
C ASN A 200 7.07 -9.01 -20.54
N THR A 201 6.02 -9.43 -19.86
CA THR A 201 5.91 -9.35 -18.41
C THR A 201 6.01 -7.91 -17.90
N CYS A 202 5.01 -7.08 -18.25
CA CYS A 202 4.85 -5.75 -17.65
C CYS A 202 4.60 -5.91 -16.14
N HIS A 203 5.50 -5.39 -15.31
CA HIS A 203 5.53 -5.73 -13.89
C HIS A 203 4.95 -4.63 -13.01
N ASN A 204 5.26 -3.39 -13.32
CA ASN A 204 4.81 -2.20 -12.60
C ASN A 204 4.21 -1.17 -13.54
N ILE A 205 3.42 -0.25 -12.98
CA ILE A 205 2.87 0.92 -13.65
C ILE A 205 2.94 2.12 -12.72
N LEU A 206 3.25 3.27 -13.28
CA LEU A 206 3.17 4.57 -12.62
C LEU A 206 2.46 5.54 -13.53
N VAL A 207 1.50 6.27 -12.98
CA VAL A 207 0.80 7.39 -13.64
C VAL A 207 1.19 8.66 -12.92
N ASP A 208 1.70 9.64 -13.67
CA ASP A 208 2.11 10.97 -13.22
C ASP A 208 1.06 12.05 -13.56
#